data_caee349b1f848550fd7f80871654994d
#
_entry.id   caee349b1f848550fd7f80871654994d
#
_cell.length_a   1.000
_cell.length_b   1.000
_cell.length_c   1.000
_cell.angle_alpha   90.00
_cell.angle_beta   90.00
_cell.angle_gamma   90.00
#
_symmetry.space_group_name_H-M   'P 1'
#
loop_
_entity.id
_entity.type
_entity.pdbx_description
1 polymer ?
#
loop_
_entity_poly.entity_id
_entity_poly.type
_entity_poly.pdbx_seq_one_letter_code
_entity_poly.pdbx_strand_id
1 'polypeptide(L)'
;MRRLLTVLLALALAACGDGRSSAERAAEQGIVIVGNNQEPQSLDPHMATAVADGKIICAMLEGLMPAEHPGMAETWEHNGDASVWTFHLREAQWSDGQPVTARDFAYAYRRLLHPDFGGKYAEMLYPIRNAEAYNRGQCSWEDVGVEVVDARTLRLTLEGPTPHLPKLVQHYTWFPIPAHAVEAHGGMLDRRSLWTREGNWVGNGAYVLHAHRFNDYLEVRANPRYWRAAEVRNRGIRFMPIVNGYTETRMFFDGKLHITNNVPPELIAMARERAGELYCQDPYYCAIFYRLNTTRPPLDNPLVRRALYLAIDRDSLVNDVVRGAGTPAYTFTPPGAGYTLPQPADATLTEQQREQMARDLLAQAGYPGGKGFPNLEIMTTSRDVQRVMAETVQSMWEKTLGIHVEIRSCEWTAYKAAQQNMEYDISSSSWSGDYLDPATFVELWRSGGGNNSTGWGSPACDAALAEARAATSEDARTDALQRAETTMLQELPVIPLYWSSRTYLKSADVRGWEPRLLDDHPLDAVEVGRQPQP
;
A
#
# COMPACT_ATOMS: atom_id res chain seq x y z
N MET A 1 42.71 50.44 -8.64
CA MET A 1 41.48 50.32 -7.85
C MET A 1 40.20 50.19 -8.68
N ARG A 2 39.92 51.04 -9.69
CA ARG A 2 38.68 50.97 -10.50
C ARG A 2 38.49 49.65 -11.29
N ARG A 3 39.54 49.00 -11.81
CA ARG A 3 39.44 47.69 -12.52
C ARG A 3 39.21 46.51 -11.60
N LEU A 4 39.66 46.53 -10.35
CA LEU A 4 39.35 45.49 -9.33
C LEU A 4 37.90 45.54 -8.88
N LEU A 5 37.33 46.76 -8.74
CA LEU A 5 35.92 46.90 -8.38
C LEU A 5 34.96 46.38 -9.46
N THR A 6 35.30 46.55 -10.73
CA THR A 6 34.48 46.08 -11.86
C THR A 6 34.48 44.56 -11.98
N VAL A 7 35.62 43.92 -11.67
CA VAL A 7 35.71 42.44 -11.66
C VAL A 7 34.98 41.83 -10.45
N LEU A 8 35.03 42.49 -9.29
CA LEU A 8 34.26 42.08 -8.11
C LEU A 8 32.76 42.28 -8.29
N LEU A 9 32.31 43.31 -8.99
CA LEU A 9 30.90 43.52 -9.32
C LEU A 9 30.39 42.51 -10.37
N ALA A 10 31.22 42.13 -11.34
CA ALA A 10 30.88 41.12 -12.32
C ALA A 10 30.83 39.68 -11.70
N LEU A 11 31.69 39.38 -10.72
CA LEU A 11 31.66 38.14 -9.94
C LEU A 11 30.47 38.10 -8.97
N ALA A 12 30.02 39.23 -8.43
CA ALA A 12 28.83 39.32 -7.59
C ALA A 12 27.52 39.15 -8.39
N LEU A 13 27.50 39.58 -9.67
CA LEU A 13 26.36 39.37 -10.59
C LEU A 13 26.27 37.93 -11.13
N ALA A 14 27.39 37.22 -11.20
CA ALA A 14 27.40 35.78 -11.57
C ALA A 14 26.98 34.86 -10.40
N ALA A 15 26.91 35.37 -9.18
CA ALA A 15 26.42 34.65 -7.99
C ALA A 15 24.90 34.86 -7.72
N CYS A 16 24.21 35.72 -8.46
CA CYS A 16 22.76 35.74 -8.53
C CYS A 16 22.33 34.54 -9.38
N GLY A 17 21.95 33.43 -8.75
CA GLY A 17 21.28 32.32 -9.43
C GLY A 17 20.14 32.88 -10.30
N ASP A 18 19.81 32.17 -11.35
CA ASP A 18 18.81 32.53 -12.38
C ASP A 18 17.39 32.81 -11.87
N GLY A 19 17.21 32.89 -10.56
CA GLY A 19 15.93 33.12 -9.86
C GLY A 19 14.96 31.94 -9.90
N ARG A 20 15.33 30.84 -10.55
CA ARG A 20 14.50 29.67 -10.72
C ARG A 20 14.60 28.73 -9.51
N SER A 21 13.47 28.13 -9.14
CA SER A 21 13.39 27.12 -8.11
C SER A 21 14.06 25.79 -8.54
N SER A 22 14.24 24.88 -7.59
CA SER A 22 14.79 23.54 -7.92
C SER A 22 13.84 22.73 -8.77
N ALA A 23 12.53 22.85 -8.55
CA ALA A 23 11.51 22.18 -9.37
C ALA A 23 11.49 22.74 -10.80
N GLU A 24 11.55 24.07 -10.98
CA GLU A 24 11.61 24.66 -12.34
C GLU A 24 12.84 24.19 -13.13
N ARG A 25 14.02 24.15 -12.49
CA ARG A 25 15.23 23.63 -13.16
C ARG A 25 15.13 22.14 -13.50
N ALA A 26 14.51 21.34 -12.63
CA ALA A 26 14.26 19.93 -12.89
C ALA A 26 13.24 19.73 -14.04
N ALA A 27 12.18 20.55 -14.07
CA ALA A 27 11.17 20.51 -15.13
C ALA A 27 11.79 20.82 -16.52
N GLU A 28 12.70 21.77 -16.62
CA GLU A 28 13.44 22.05 -17.87
C GLU A 28 14.28 20.86 -18.35
N GLN A 29 14.73 20.05 -17.41
CA GLN A 29 15.45 18.80 -17.71
C GLN A 29 14.50 17.62 -17.96
N GLY A 30 13.19 17.84 -17.85
CA GLY A 30 12.18 16.78 -17.94
C GLY A 30 12.19 15.82 -16.73
N ILE A 31 12.63 16.29 -15.55
CA ILE A 31 12.71 15.50 -14.31
C ILE A 31 11.56 15.90 -13.41
N VAL A 32 10.76 14.92 -12.97
CA VAL A 32 9.74 15.10 -11.95
C VAL A 32 10.36 14.88 -10.58
N ILE A 33 10.16 15.80 -9.62
CA ILE A 33 10.62 15.64 -8.23
C ILE A 33 9.41 15.32 -7.36
N VAL A 34 9.42 14.15 -6.74
CA VAL A 34 8.30 13.66 -5.90
C VAL A 34 8.77 13.33 -4.49
N GLY A 35 7.94 13.61 -3.50
CA GLY A 35 8.14 13.12 -2.14
C GLY A 35 7.92 11.61 -2.06
N ASN A 36 8.73 10.90 -1.30
CA ASN A 36 8.68 9.44 -1.14
C ASN A 36 8.57 8.99 0.32
N ASN A 37 8.12 9.87 1.21
CA ASN A 37 7.92 9.61 2.64
C ASN A 37 9.19 9.16 3.38
N GLN A 38 9.89 8.14 2.89
CA GLN A 38 11.06 7.57 3.56
C GLN A 38 12.10 7.07 2.56
N GLU A 39 13.31 6.85 3.06
CA GLU A 39 14.35 6.14 2.34
C GLU A 39 13.88 4.72 1.99
N PRO A 40 14.02 4.24 0.75
CA PRO A 40 13.66 2.87 0.41
C PRO A 40 14.51 1.87 1.20
N GLN A 41 13.84 0.91 1.84
CA GLN A 41 14.51 -0.14 2.60
C GLN A 41 15.18 -1.16 1.68
N SER A 42 14.54 -1.44 0.55
CA SER A 42 15.05 -2.33 -0.48
C SER A 42 14.51 -1.95 -1.85
N LEU A 43 15.33 -2.09 -2.87
CA LEU A 43 14.90 -2.06 -4.27
C LEU A 43 14.70 -3.48 -4.84
N ASP A 44 14.98 -4.52 -4.07
CA ASP A 44 14.70 -5.91 -4.43
C ASP A 44 13.20 -6.19 -4.22
N PRO A 45 12.43 -6.52 -5.26
CA PRO A 45 10.98 -6.74 -5.16
C PRO A 45 10.61 -7.89 -4.21
N HIS A 46 11.54 -8.79 -3.91
CA HIS A 46 11.32 -9.92 -3.02
C HIS A 46 11.66 -9.63 -1.54
N MET A 47 12.22 -8.46 -1.28
CA MET A 47 12.58 -7.99 0.08
C MET A 47 11.83 -6.72 0.48
N ALA A 48 11.27 -6.00 -0.48
CA ALA A 48 10.48 -4.78 -0.28
C ALA A 48 9.13 -5.08 0.39
N THR A 49 8.70 -4.18 1.28
CA THR A 49 7.38 -4.27 1.96
C THR A 49 6.72 -2.91 2.14
N ALA A 50 7.43 -1.82 1.87
CA ALA A 50 6.91 -0.47 2.02
C ALA A 50 6.38 0.09 0.69
N VAL A 51 5.31 0.88 0.75
CA VAL A 51 4.76 1.60 -0.41
C VAL A 51 5.84 2.45 -1.10
N ALA A 52 6.73 3.08 -0.30
CA ALA A 52 7.84 3.89 -0.81
C ALA A 52 8.84 3.07 -1.67
N ASP A 53 9.05 1.80 -1.34
CA ASP A 53 9.89 0.88 -2.10
C ASP A 53 9.18 0.47 -3.39
N GLY A 54 7.91 0.08 -3.27
CA GLY A 54 7.07 -0.40 -4.37
C GLY A 54 6.93 0.64 -5.50
N LYS A 55 6.73 1.92 -5.18
CA LYS A 55 6.67 3.01 -6.18
C LYS A 55 7.92 3.08 -7.06
N ILE A 56 9.09 2.92 -6.46
CA ILE A 56 10.37 2.96 -7.18
C ILE A 56 10.56 1.68 -7.99
N ILE A 57 10.24 0.52 -7.41
CA ILE A 57 10.34 -0.78 -8.09
C ILE A 57 9.44 -0.81 -9.33
N CYS A 58 8.17 -0.40 -9.21
CA CYS A 58 7.22 -0.34 -10.33
C CYS A 58 7.62 0.66 -11.43
N ALA A 59 8.44 1.68 -11.13
CA ALA A 59 9.02 2.52 -12.17
C ALA A 59 10.07 1.80 -13.01
N MET A 60 10.79 0.83 -12.40
CA MET A 60 11.99 0.23 -12.99
C MET A 60 11.80 -1.23 -13.45
N LEU A 61 10.72 -1.89 -13.02
CA LEU A 61 10.33 -3.23 -13.45
C LEU A 61 8.89 -3.23 -13.94
N GLU A 62 8.58 -4.12 -14.87
CA GLU A 62 7.23 -4.33 -15.40
C GLU A 62 6.85 -5.80 -15.35
N GLY A 63 5.63 -6.09 -14.88
CA GLY A 63 5.05 -7.41 -14.76
C GLY A 63 4.28 -7.88 -16.00
N LEU A 64 3.52 -8.98 -15.82
CA LEU A 64 2.73 -9.58 -16.90
C LEU A 64 1.63 -8.63 -17.39
N MET A 65 0.86 -8.04 -16.48
CA MET A 65 -0.37 -7.30 -16.77
C MET A 65 -0.47 -6.07 -15.85
N PRO A 66 0.18 -4.94 -16.14
CA PRO A 66 -0.09 -3.69 -15.44
C PRO A 66 -1.54 -3.25 -15.59
N ALA A 67 -2.03 -2.41 -14.69
CA ALA A 67 -3.43 -1.97 -14.70
C ALA A 67 -3.79 -1.10 -15.93
N GLU A 68 -2.83 -0.33 -16.45
CA GLU A 68 -3.08 0.78 -17.36
C GLU A 68 -2.83 0.48 -18.83
N HIS A 69 -2.05 -0.53 -19.13
CA HIS A 69 -1.63 -0.87 -20.47
C HIS A 69 -1.22 -2.33 -20.56
N PRO A 70 -1.12 -2.92 -21.75
CA PRO A 70 -0.50 -4.24 -21.89
C PRO A 70 0.89 -4.22 -21.29
N GLY A 71 1.23 -5.25 -20.48
CA GLY A 71 2.55 -5.42 -19.91
C GLY A 71 3.41 -6.38 -20.71
N MET A 72 4.24 -7.16 -20.01
CA MET A 72 5.07 -8.18 -20.64
C MET A 72 4.25 -9.27 -21.34
N ALA A 73 3.02 -9.58 -20.88
CA ALA A 73 2.09 -10.42 -21.62
C ALA A 73 1.46 -9.63 -22.78
N GLU A 74 1.72 -10.06 -24.00
CA GLU A 74 1.08 -9.51 -25.20
C GLU A 74 -0.36 -10.06 -25.34
N THR A 75 -0.52 -11.37 -25.06
CA THR A 75 -1.82 -12.05 -24.99
C THR A 75 -1.81 -13.06 -23.86
N TRP A 76 -2.99 -13.45 -23.42
CA TRP A 76 -3.17 -14.50 -22.42
C TRP A 76 -4.49 -15.21 -22.63
N GLU A 77 -4.53 -16.43 -22.14
CA GLU A 77 -5.73 -17.27 -22.14
C GLU A 77 -5.80 -18.06 -20.86
N HIS A 78 -6.97 -18.54 -20.50
CA HIS A 78 -7.17 -19.44 -19.38
C HIS A 78 -8.16 -20.57 -19.76
N ASN A 79 -8.10 -21.68 -19.03
CA ASN A 79 -9.09 -22.73 -19.12
C ASN A 79 -10.47 -22.28 -18.59
N GLY A 80 -11.50 -23.16 -18.73
CA GLY A 80 -12.89 -22.78 -18.47
C GLY A 80 -13.20 -22.30 -17.04
N ASP A 81 -12.38 -22.69 -16.04
CA ASP A 81 -12.54 -22.31 -14.63
C ASP A 81 -11.46 -21.34 -14.13
N ALA A 82 -10.60 -20.84 -15.01
CA ALA A 82 -9.49 -19.93 -14.66
C ALA A 82 -8.50 -20.53 -13.64
N SER A 83 -8.33 -21.86 -13.60
CA SER A 83 -7.31 -22.53 -12.77
C SER A 83 -5.98 -22.74 -13.51
N VAL A 84 -5.95 -22.56 -14.83
CA VAL A 84 -4.73 -22.62 -15.65
C VAL A 84 -4.70 -21.39 -16.55
N TRP A 85 -3.62 -20.63 -16.46
CA TRP A 85 -3.39 -19.42 -17.25
C TRP A 85 -2.15 -19.59 -18.11
N THR A 86 -2.21 -19.22 -19.39
CA THR A 86 -1.07 -19.18 -20.30
C THR A 86 -0.85 -17.75 -20.78
N PHE A 87 0.36 -17.24 -20.57
CA PHE A 87 0.78 -15.90 -20.97
C PHE A 87 1.77 -15.98 -22.11
N HIS A 88 1.50 -15.26 -23.20
CA HIS A 88 2.40 -15.11 -24.34
C HIS A 88 3.12 -13.77 -24.23
N LEU A 89 4.42 -13.82 -24.00
CA LEU A 89 5.24 -12.64 -23.77
C LEU A 89 5.61 -11.96 -25.09
N ARG A 90 5.59 -10.62 -25.05
CA ARG A 90 6.14 -9.82 -26.15
C ARG A 90 7.66 -9.91 -26.24
N GLU A 91 8.20 -9.50 -27.37
CA GLU A 91 9.64 -9.22 -27.47
C GLU A 91 9.98 -7.97 -26.67
N ALA A 92 10.84 -8.12 -25.68
CA ALA A 92 11.36 -7.04 -24.87
C ALA A 92 12.78 -7.34 -24.40
N GLN A 93 13.48 -6.31 -24.00
CA GLN A 93 14.85 -6.40 -23.52
C GLN A 93 14.97 -5.83 -22.12
N TRP A 94 15.86 -6.41 -21.35
CA TRP A 94 16.41 -5.78 -20.16
C TRP A 94 17.21 -4.53 -20.54
N SER A 95 17.43 -3.63 -19.59
CA SER A 95 18.15 -2.37 -19.82
C SER A 95 19.59 -2.54 -20.28
N ASP A 96 20.18 -3.72 -20.08
CA ASP A 96 21.51 -4.11 -20.59
C ASP A 96 21.47 -4.72 -22.01
N GLY A 97 20.27 -4.95 -22.57
CA GLY A 97 20.07 -5.46 -23.92
C GLY A 97 19.85 -6.97 -24.01
N GLN A 98 19.89 -7.71 -22.91
CA GLN A 98 19.51 -9.13 -22.92
C GLN A 98 17.99 -9.29 -23.07
N PRO A 99 17.48 -10.38 -23.69
CA PRO A 99 16.05 -10.61 -23.83
C PRO A 99 15.39 -10.90 -22.49
N VAL A 100 14.17 -10.36 -22.28
CA VAL A 100 13.28 -10.78 -21.18
C VAL A 100 12.52 -12.03 -21.62
N THR A 101 12.53 -13.07 -20.81
CA THR A 101 11.97 -14.37 -21.15
C THR A 101 11.06 -14.93 -20.04
N ALA A 102 10.26 -15.95 -20.36
CA ALA A 102 9.47 -16.69 -19.38
C ALA A 102 10.33 -17.31 -18.26
N ARG A 103 11.62 -17.56 -18.52
CA ARG A 103 12.56 -18.08 -17.50
C ARG A 103 12.84 -17.05 -16.41
N ASP A 104 12.83 -15.75 -16.72
CA ASP A 104 13.06 -14.69 -15.74
C ASP A 104 11.90 -14.60 -14.75
N PHE A 105 10.66 -14.83 -15.21
CA PHE A 105 9.48 -14.95 -14.34
C PHE A 105 9.58 -16.21 -13.46
N ALA A 106 9.85 -17.38 -14.05
CA ALA A 106 10.00 -18.62 -13.28
C ALA A 106 11.13 -18.53 -12.25
N TYR A 107 12.26 -17.89 -12.60
CA TYR A 107 13.36 -17.60 -11.68
C TYR A 107 12.92 -16.70 -10.53
N ALA A 108 12.19 -15.61 -10.82
CA ALA A 108 11.66 -14.69 -9.83
C ALA A 108 10.75 -15.42 -8.83
N TYR A 109 9.79 -16.22 -9.33
CA TYR A 109 8.86 -16.96 -8.48
C TYR A 109 9.55 -18.02 -7.63
N ARG A 110 10.49 -18.78 -8.23
CA ARG A 110 11.31 -19.73 -7.49
C ARG A 110 12.10 -19.08 -6.37
N ARG A 111 12.72 -17.93 -6.65
CA ARG A 111 13.51 -17.18 -5.66
C ARG A 111 12.64 -16.69 -4.50
N LEU A 112 11.50 -16.04 -4.78
CA LEU A 112 10.60 -15.51 -3.76
C LEU A 112 10.06 -16.64 -2.87
N LEU A 113 9.69 -17.77 -3.46
CA LEU A 113 9.13 -18.94 -2.75
C LEU A 113 10.19 -19.84 -2.10
N HIS A 114 11.48 -19.65 -2.38
CA HIS A 114 12.51 -20.55 -1.86
C HIS A 114 12.55 -20.53 -0.33
N PRO A 115 12.50 -21.70 0.36
CA PRO A 115 12.49 -21.78 1.82
C PRO A 115 13.63 -21.01 2.49
N ASP A 116 14.85 -21.15 1.95
CA ASP A 116 16.06 -20.55 2.51
C ASP A 116 16.23 -19.06 2.17
N PHE A 117 15.46 -18.54 1.21
CA PHE A 117 15.52 -17.11 0.88
C PHE A 117 14.79 -16.27 1.92
N GLY A 118 13.64 -16.74 2.43
CA GLY A 118 12.81 -16.01 3.38
C GLY A 118 12.31 -14.68 2.79
N GLY A 119 11.82 -14.74 1.56
CA GLY A 119 11.25 -13.61 0.83
C GLY A 119 10.05 -13.02 1.56
N LYS A 120 9.89 -11.70 1.42
CA LYS A 120 8.72 -11.01 1.94
C LYS A 120 7.56 -11.16 0.96
N TYR A 121 6.33 -11.21 1.48
CA TYR A 121 5.14 -11.39 0.65
C TYR A 121 5.14 -12.68 -0.22
N ALA A 122 5.82 -13.75 0.20
CA ALA A 122 5.78 -15.03 -0.51
C ALA A 122 4.35 -15.56 -0.67
N GLU A 123 3.48 -15.27 0.29
CA GLU A 123 2.05 -15.62 0.29
C GLU A 123 1.27 -15.02 -0.89
N MET A 124 1.75 -13.95 -1.52
CA MET A 124 1.14 -13.39 -2.74
C MET A 124 1.17 -14.38 -3.91
N LEU A 125 2.10 -15.33 -3.91
CA LEU A 125 2.23 -16.36 -4.93
C LEU A 125 1.56 -17.70 -4.55
N TYR A 126 0.99 -17.82 -3.34
CA TYR A 126 0.31 -19.06 -2.89
C TYR A 126 -0.90 -19.49 -3.73
N PRO A 127 -1.55 -18.62 -4.52
CA PRO A 127 -2.50 -19.08 -5.52
C PRO A 127 -1.91 -20.06 -6.56
N ILE A 128 -0.60 -20.05 -6.80
CA ILE A 128 0.08 -21.01 -7.67
C ILE A 128 0.10 -22.38 -6.97
N ARG A 129 -0.26 -23.44 -7.70
CA ARG A 129 -0.30 -24.82 -7.19
C ARG A 129 1.02 -25.20 -6.52
N ASN A 130 0.94 -25.74 -5.31
CA ASN A 130 2.06 -26.17 -4.46
C ASN A 130 3.05 -25.05 -4.09
N ALA A 131 2.74 -23.77 -4.34
CA ALA A 131 3.64 -22.66 -3.98
C ALA A 131 3.85 -22.56 -2.46
N GLU A 132 2.78 -22.68 -1.67
CA GLU A 132 2.87 -22.69 -0.21
C GLU A 132 3.63 -23.90 0.31
N ALA A 133 3.38 -25.08 -0.25
CA ALA A 133 4.08 -26.31 0.13
C ALA A 133 5.59 -26.21 -0.17
N TYR A 134 5.96 -25.67 -1.33
CA TYR A 134 7.36 -25.42 -1.68
C TYR A 134 7.99 -24.39 -0.74
N ASN A 135 7.31 -23.28 -0.46
CA ASN A 135 7.82 -22.24 0.45
C ASN A 135 8.05 -22.77 1.88
N ARG A 136 7.29 -23.81 2.29
CA ARG A 136 7.46 -24.51 3.57
C ARG A 136 8.44 -25.68 3.51
N GLY A 137 9.09 -25.92 2.39
CA GLY A 137 10.02 -27.04 2.20
C GLY A 137 9.38 -28.43 2.18
N GLN A 138 8.08 -28.50 1.81
CA GLN A 138 7.29 -29.75 1.83
C GLN A 138 7.22 -30.46 0.47
N CYS A 139 7.63 -29.78 -0.60
CA CYS A 139 7.72 -30.36 -1.95
C CYS A 139 8.89 -29.75 -2.71
N SER A 140 9.18 -30.25 -3.92
CA SER A 140 10.23 -29.72 -4.80
C SER A 140 9.70 -28.60 -5.69
N TRP A 141 10.60 -27.80 -6.32
CA TRP A 141 10.20 -26.75 -7.27
C TRP A 141 9.45 -27.32 -8.48
N GLU A 142 9.81 -28.52 -8.91
CA GLU A 142 9.22 -29.21 -10.05
C GLU A 142 7.73 -29.54 -9.85
N ASP A 143 7.27 -29.56 -8.59
CA ASP A 143 5.86 -29.79 -8.24
C ASP A 143 5.03 -28.49 -8.28
N VAL A 144 5.70 -27.31 -8.31
CA VAL A 144 5.05 -26.00 -8.33
C VAL A 144 4.44 -25.73 -9.70
N GLY A 145 3.25 -25.16 -9.72
CA GLY A 145 2.47 -24.90 -10.93
C GLY A 145 3.03 -23.80 -11.85
N VAL A 146 4.34 -23.75 -12.04
CA VAL A 146 5.03 -22.79 -12.94
C VAL A 146 5.74 -23.55 -14.04
N GLU A 147 5.31 -23.36 -15.28
CA GLU A 147 5.87 -24.04 -16.46
C GLU A 147 6.40 -23.01 -17.47
N VAL A 148 7.65 -23.12 -17.83
CA VAL A 148 8.25 -22.42 -18.97
C VAL A 148 8.07 -23.30 -20.20
N VAL A 149 7.02 -23.04 -21.00
CA VAL A 149 6.70 -23.82 -22.19
C VAL A 149 7.75 -23.57 -23.27
N ASP A 150 8.10 -22.31 -23.47
CA ASP A 150 9.20 -21.85 -24.32
C ASP A 150 9.73 -20.49 -23.83
N ALA A 151 10.61 -19.84 -24.59
CA ALA A 151 11.22 -18.58 -24.18
C ALA A 151 10.21 -17.44 -23.96
N ARG A 152 9.04 -17.49 -24.58
CA ARG A 152 8.00 -16.45 -24.51
C ARG A 152 6.64 -16.96 -24.05
N THR A 153 6.55 -18.19 -23.60
CA THR A 153 5.29 -18.76 -23.11
C THR A 153 5.45 -19.25 -21.69
N LEU A 154 4.76 -18.57 -20.75
CA LEU A 154 4.67 -18.92 -19.33
C LEU A 154 3.29 -19.49 -19.06
N ARG A 155 3.22 -20.69 -18.45
CA ARG A 155 1.96 -21.27 -17.97
C ARG A 155 1.96 -21.36 -16.45
N LEU A 156 0.88 -20.89 -15.85
CA LEU A 156 0.63 -20.99 -14.41
C LEU A 156 -0.56 -21.92 -14.16
N THR A 157 -0.34 -22.96 -13.35
CA THR A 157 -1.40 -23.80 -12.81
C THR A 157 -1.64 -23.37 -11.37
N LEU A 158 -2.88 -23.06 -11.03
CA LEU A 158 -3.26 -22.51 -9.73
C LEU A 158 -3.88 -23.58 -8.83
N GLU A 159 -3.99 -23.34 -7.53
CA GLU A 159 -4.63 -24.21 -6.55
C GLU A 159 -6.13 -24.40 -6.83
N GLY A 160 -6.74 -23.44 -7.49
CA GLY A 160 -8.16 -23.45 -7.85
C GLY A 160 -8.53 -22.31 -8.80
N PRO A 161 -9.82 -22.14 -9.07
CA PRO A 161 -10.33 -21.04 -9.87
C PRO A 161 -9.82 -19.70 -9.35
N THR A 162 -9.18 -18.90 -10.21
CA THR A 162 -8.63 -17.59 -9.84
C THR A 162 -8.92 -16.58 -10.95
N PRO A 163 -10.19 -16.20 -11.18
CA PRO A 163 -10.55 -15.25 -12.23
C PRO A 163 -9.96 -13.85 -12.00
N HIS A 164 -9.57 -13.54 -10.78
CA HIS A 164 -8.94 -12.28 -10.38
C HIS A 164 -7.39 -12.28 -10.50
N LEU A 165 -6.78 -13.32 -11.08
CA LEU A 165 -5.33 -13.37 -11.31
C LEU A 165 -4.79 -12.11 -12.00
N PRO A 166 -5.48 -11.49 -12.98
CA PRO A 166 -5.05 -10.23 -13.59
C PRO A 166 -4.81 -9.08 -12.59
N LYS A 167 -5.52 -9.06 -11.46
CA LYS A 167 -5.32 -8.07 -10.40
C LYS A 167 -4.12 -8.41 -9.51
N LEU A 168 -3.86 -9.69 -9.25
CA LEU A 168 -2.72 -10.16 -8.44
C LEU A 168 -1.38 -9.92 -9.12
N VAL A 169 -1.28 -10.21 -10.42
CA VAL A 169 -0.02 -10.09 -11.18
C VAL A 169 0.42 -8.63 -11.42
N GLN A 170 -0.39 -7.65 -11.00
CA GLN A 170 -0.02 -6.23 -10.99
C GLN A 170 0.93 -5.88 -9.84
N HIS A 171 0.94 -6.65 -8.78
CA HIS A 171 1.83 -6.42 -7.65
C HIS A 171 3.27 -6.81 -7.99
N TYR A 172 4.25 -5.99 -7.56
CA TYR A 172 5.66 -6.16 -7.91
C TYR A 172 6.28 -7.51 -7.50
N THR A 173 5.68 -8.27 -6.59
CA THR A 173 6.11 -9.64 -6.25
C THR A 173 5.96 -10.63 -7.39
N TRP A 174 5.10 -10.33 -8.37
CA TRP A 174 4.88 -11.14 -9.57
C TRP A 174 5.77 -10.69 -10.75
N PHE A 175 6.61 -9.66 -10.57
CA PHE A 175 7.43 -9.15 -11.65
C PHE A 175 8.65 -10.05 -11.90
N PRO A 176 9.15 -10.10 -13.16
CA PRO A 176 10.38 -10.81 -13.45
C PRO A 176 11.57 -10.06 -12.86
N ILE A 177 12.64 -10.78 -12.56
CA ILE A 177 13.93 -10.19 -12.21
C ILE A 177 15.02 -10.69 -13.16
N PRO A 178 16.06 -9.90 -13.44
CA PRO A 178 17.13 -10.26 -14.35
C PRO A 178 18.02 -11.35 -13.73
N ALA A 179 17.70 -12.62 -13.99
CA ALA A 179 18.40 -13.76 -13.42
C ALA A 179 19.93 -13.66 -13.57
N HIS A 180 20.40 -13.26 -14.75
CA HIS A 180 21.83 -13.08 -15.05
C HIS A 180 22.49 -12.03 -14.17
N ALA A 181 21.82 -10.90 -13.89
CA ALA A 181 22.35 -9.85 -13.02
C ALA A 181 22.35 -10.28 -11.55
N VAL A 182 21.30 -10.97 -11.09
CA VAL A 182 21.23 -11.53 -9.73
C VAL A 182 22.37 -12.54 -9.51
N GLU A 183 22.56 -13.48 -10.45
CA GLU A 183 23.61 -14.50 -10.35
C GLU A 183 25.02 -13.89 -10.41
N ALA A 184 25.23 -12.84 -11.20
CA ALA A 184 26.51 -12.14 -11.27
C ALA A 184 26.90 -11.40 -9.97
N HIS A 185 25.91 -11.10 -9.09
CA HIS A 185 26.12 -10.26 -7.92
C HIS A 185 25.78 -10.96 -6.59
N GLY A 186 25.88 -12.27 -6.50
CA GLY A 186 25.69 -13.03 -5.25
C GLY A 186 24.84 -14.29 -5.39
N GLY A 187 24.01 -14.38 -6.43
CA GLY A 187 23.16 -15.54 -6.70
C GLY A 187 21.76 -15.44 -6.10
N MET A 188 20.93 -16.43 -6.46
CA MET A 188 19.50 -16.47 -6.17
C MET A 188 19.17 -16.22 -4.69
N LEU A 189 19.90 -16.83 -3.78
CA LEU A 189 19.57 -16.85 -2.35
C LEU A 189 20.30 -15.76 -1.54
N ASP A 190 21.19 -14.98 -2.17
CA ASP A 190 21.90 -13.93 -1.46
C ASP A 190 20.98 -12.72 -1.22
N ARG A 191 20.52 -12.57 0.03
CA ARG A 191 19.69 -11.43 0.49
C ARG A 191 20.46 -10.12 0.58
N ARG A 192 21.79 -10.14 0.48
CA ARG A 192 22.69 -8.97 0.50
C ARG A 192 23.26 -8.69 -0.89
N SER A 193 22.74 -9.35 -1.90
CA SER A 193 23.18 -9.19 -3.29
C SER A 193 23.22 -7.72 -3.68
N LEU A 194 24.25 -7.36 -4.44
CA LEU A 194 24.49 -5.98 -4.89
C LEU A 194 23.80 -5.67 -6.23
N TRP A 195 22.97 -6.57 -6.77
CA TRP A 195 22.32 -6.38 -8.07
C TRP A 195 21.39 -5.15 -8.13
N THR A 196 20.85 -4.72 -6.96
CA THR A 196 19.98 -3.55 -6.87
C THR A 196 20.73 -2.22 -6.67
N ARG A 197 22.05 -2.22 -6.70
CA ARG A 197 22.86 -1.02 -6.49
C ARG A 197 23.05 -0.19 -7.75
N GLU A 198 23.34 1.10 -7.56
CA GLU A 198 23.76 1.99 -8.64
C GLU A 198 24.92 1.35 -9.43
N GLY A 199 24.79 1.31 -10.77
CA GLY A 199 25.74 0.68 -11.68
C GLY A 199 25.53 -0.82 -11.93
N ASN A 200 24.79 -1.53 -11.07
CA ASN A 200 24.48 -2.96 -11.23
C ASN A 200 23.02 -3.20 -11.62
N TRP A 201 22.17 -2.19 -11.42
CA TRP A 201 20.73 -2.32 -11.68
C TRP A 201 20.45 -2.65 -13.15
N VAL A 202 19.68 -3.70 -13.36
CA VAL A 202 19.11 -4.09 -14.66
C VAL A 202 17.60 -4.23 -14.48
N GLY A 203 16.81 -3.57 -15.31
CA GLY A 203 15.35 -3.59 -15.25
C GLY A 203 14.72 -3.63 -16.64
N ASN A 204 13.45 -4.05 -16.70
CA ASN A 204 12.65 -4.09 -17.92
C ASN A 204 11.55 -3.01 -17.96
N GLY A 205 11.47 -2.14 -16.95
CA GLY A 205 10.48 -1.08 -16.83
C GLY A 205 10.86 0.20 -17.59
N ALA A 206 9.99 1.21 -17.45
CA ALA A 206 10.11 2.50 -18.12
C ALA A 206 11.35 3.29 -17.71
N TYR A 207 11.94 2.99 -16.55
CA TYR A 207 13.11 3.69 -16.02
C TYR A 207 14.19 2.72 -15.56
N VAL A 208 15.41 3.26 -15.42
CA VAL A 208 16.56 2.60 -14.82
C VAL A 208 17.13 3.45 -13.69
N LEU A 209 17.73 2.80 -12.69
CA LEU A 209 18.38 3.49 -11.57
C LEU A 209 19.57 4.30 -12.11
N HIS A 210 19.55 5.61 -11.88
CA HIS A 210 20.60 6.54 -12.30
C HIS A 210 21.52 6.94 -11.16
N ALA A 211 20.93 7.28 -10.00
CA ALA A 211 21.68 7.69 -8.82
C ALA A 211 20.91 7.34 -7.54
N HIS A 212 21.64 6.94 -6.51
CA HIS A 212 21.11 6.75 -5.18
C HIS A 212 22.01 7.44 -4.15
N ARG A 213 21.52 8.53 -3.58
CA ARG A 213 22.20 9.32 -2.54
C ARG A 213 21.42 9.16 -1.25
N PHE A 214 21.90 8.29 -0.39
CA PHE A 214 21.24 7.87 0.85
C PHE A 214 20.77 9.08 1.68
N ASN A 215 19.51 9.10 2.10
CA ASN A 215 18.83 10.18 2.81
C ASN A 215 18.80 11.54 2.06
N ASP A 216 19.13 11.59 0.78
CA ASP A 216 19.04 12.80 -0.04
C ASP A 216 18.06 12.59 -1.19
N TYR A 217 18.37 11.72 -2.13
CA TYR A 217 17.43 11.37 -3.22
C TYR A 217 17.80 10.03 -3.89
N LEU A 218 16.79 9.43 -4.50
CA LEU A 218 16.96 8.39 -5.49
C LEU A 218 16.44 8.92 -6.84
N GLU A 219 17.24 8.81 -7.90
CA GLU A 219 16.86 9.27 -9.23
C GLU A 219 16.87 8.12 -10.23
N VAL A 220 15.78 8.03 -11.00
CA VAL A 220 15.65 7.12 -12.12
C VAL A 220 15.57 7.91 -13.42
N ARG A 221 16.06 7.33 -14.52
CA ARG A 221 16.06 7.92 -15.87
C ARG A 221 15.32 7.02 -16.84
N ALA A 222 14.68 7.61 -17.85
CA ALA A 222 13.99 6.88 -18.89
C ALA A 222 14.89 5.81 -19.52
N ASN A 223 14.34 4.59 -19.65
CA ASN A 223 15.02 3.44 -20.21
C ASN A 223 14.82 3.43 -21.74
N PRO A 224 15.87 3.65 -22.55
CA PRO A 224 15.72 3.68 -24.01
C PRO A 224 15.42 2.30 -24.62
N ARG A 225 15.59 1.21 -23.84
CA ARG A 225 15.27 -0.16 -24.25
C ARG A 225 13.92 -0.66 -23.76
N TYR A 226 13.18 0.18 -23.03
CA TYR A 226 11.82 -0.15 -22.66
C TYR A 226 10.97 -0.34 -23.92
N TRP A 227 10.17 -1.38 -23.99
CA TRP A 227 9.41 -1.70 -25.21
C TRP A 227 8.42 -0.59 -25.61
N ARG A 228 7.98 0.25 -24.66
CA ARG A 228 7.17 1.45 -24.87
C ARG A 228 7.94 2.76 -24.67
N ALA A 229 9.25 2.77 -24.87
CA ALA A 229 10.10 3.95 -24.59
C ALA A 229 9.61 5.23 -25.29
N ALA A 230 8.99 5.12 -26.47
CA ALA A 230 8.42 6.26 -27.20
C ALA A 230 7.21 6.91 -26.51
N GLU A 231 6.57 6.22 -25.58
CA GLU A 231 5.39 6.70 -24.83
C GLU A 231 5.76 7.34 -23.49
N VAL A 232 6.99 7.18 -23.02
CA VAL A 232 7.47 7.77 -21.76
C VAL A 232 7.52 9.29 -21.88
N ARG A 233 6.77 10.00 -21.05
CA ARG A 233 6.50 11.43 -21.18
C ARG A 233 7.50 12.34 -20.45
N ASN A 234 8.34 11.79 -19.59
CA ASN A 234 9.37 12.53 -18.88
C ASN A 234 10.74 11.84 -19.02
N ARG A 235 11.81 12.55 -18.70
CA ARG A 235 13.19 12.01 -18.80
C ARG A 235 13.66 11.29 -17.55
N GLY A 236 12.93 11.44 -16.44
CA GLY A 236 13.28 10.79 -15.18
C GLY A 236 12.49 11.33 -14.00
N ILE A 237 12.66 10.65 -12.89
CA ILE A 237 11.97 10.96 -11.64
C ILE A 237 13.00 10.97 -10.51
N ARG A 238 12.91 11.97 -9.65
CA ARG A 238 13.69 12.06 -8.43
C ARG A 238 12.77 11.87 -7.23
N PHE A 239 12.98 10.80 -6.50
CA PHE A 239 12.27 10.45 -5.27
C PHE A 239 13.02 11.05 -4.07
N MET A 240 12.32 11.86 -3.27
CA MET A 240 12.88 12.54 -2.11
C MET A 240 12.40 11.86 -0.81
N PRO A 241 13.29 11.26 0.00
CA PRO A 241 12.92 10.55 1.22
C PRO A 241 12.66 11.50 2.38
N ILE A 242 11.53 12.22 2.35
CA ILE A 242 11.18 13.24 3.34
C ILE A 242 10.18 12.66 4.34
N VAL A 243 10.64 12.25 5.51
CA VAL A 243 9.79 11.64 6.55
C VAL A 243 8.82 12.63 7.19
N ASN A 244 9.26 13.89 7.37
CA ASN A 244 8.47 14.91 8.05
C ASN A 244 7.58 15.67 7.07
N GLY A 245 6.26 15.46 7.13
CA GLY A 245 5.28 16.09 6.23
C GLY A 245 5.21 17.63 6.34
N TYR A 246 5.54 18.22 7.50
CA TYR A 246 5.65 19.67 7.64
C TYR A 246 6.82 20.23 6.81
N THR A 247 7.96 19.53 6.84
CA THR A 247 9.13 19.87 6.03
C THR A 247 8.80 19.70 4.55
N GLU A 248 8.16 18.61 4.17
CA GLU A 248 7.76 18.30 2.80
C GLU A 248 6.81 19.36 2.24
N THR A 249 5.76 19.71 2.99
CA THR A 249 4.81 20.77 2.63
C THR A 249 5.53 22.11 2.42
N ARG A 250 6.46 22.48 3.32
CA ARG A 250 7.27 23.70 3.15
C ARG A 250 8.14 23.65 1.91
N MET A 251 8.80 22.52 1.64
CA MET A 251 9.63 22.33 0.45
C MET A 251 8.84 22.51 -0.85
N PHE A 252 7.57 22.09 -0.87
CA PHE A 252 6.69 22.34 -2.00
C PHE A 252 6.47 23.84 -2.23
N PHE A 253 6.10 24.58 -1.17
CA PHE A 253 5.90 26.03 -1.26
C PHE A 253 7.19 26.81 -1.56
N ASP A 254 8.35 26.25 -1.23
CA ASP A 254 9.67 26.79 -1.60
C ASP A 254 10.08 26.43 -3.05
N GLY A 255 9.21 25.75 -3.83
CA GLY A 255 9.49 25.33 -5.20
C GLY A 255 10.57 24.25 -5.31
N LYS A 256 10.70 23.36 -4.34
CA LYS A 256 11.70 22.27 -4.32
C LYS A 256 11.13 20.92 -4.74
N LEU A 257 9.80 20.78 -4.74
CA LEU A 257 9.08 19.58 -5.11
C LEU A 257 8.01 19.90 -6.14
N HIS A 258 7.72 18.96 -7.03
CA HIS A 258 6.55 19.01 -7.89
C HIS A 258 5.32 18.37 -7.24
N ILE A 259 5.53 17.30 -6.46
CA ILE A 259 4.45 16.56 -5.79
C ILE A 259 4.94 16.19 -4.40
N THR A 260 4.10 16.41 -3.38
CA THR A 260 4.37 15.89 -2.03
C THR A 260 3.81 14.49 -1.87
N ASN A 261 4.35 13.69 -0.95
CA ASN A 261 3.79 12.40 -0.62
C ASN A 261 2.48 12.53 0.18
N ASN A 262 2.44 13.45 1.16
CA ASN A 262 1.22 13.75 1.91
C ASN A 262 1.23 15.14 2.54
N VAL A 263 0.04 15.65 2.85
CA VAL A 263 -0.15 16.85 3.70
C VAL A 263 -0.64 16.38 5.07
N PRO A 264 0.06 16.70 6.17
CA PRO A 264 -0.40 16.38 7.53
C PRO A 264 -1.79 16.99 7.82
N PRO A 265 -2.65 16.32 8.62
CA PRO A 265 -3.99 16.80 8.94
C PRO A 265 -4.01 18.24 9.45
N GLU A 266 -3.06 18.62 10.31
CA GLU A 266 -2.95 19.95 10.90
C GLU A 266 -2.68 21.05 9.86
N LEU A 267 -2.10 20.69 8.72
CA LEU A 267 -1.79 21.62 7.64
C LEU A 267 -2.86 21.68 6.54
N ILE A 268 -3.87 20.80 6.54
CA ILE A 268 -4.87 20.72 5.47
C ILE A 268 -5.59 22.05 5.24
N ALA A 269 -6.03 22.71 6.31
CA ALA A 269 -6.73 24.00 6.19
C ALA A 269 -5.83 25.07 5.53
N MET A 270 -4.60 25.18 6.00
CA MET A 270 -3.60 26.11 5.44
C MET A 270 -3.24 25.74 3.99
N ALA A 271 -3.08 24.44 3.70
CA ALA A 271 -2.75 23.98 2.36
C ALA A 271 -3.87 24.29 1.36
N ARG A 272 -5.14 24.07 1.74
CA ARG A 272 -6.30 24.44 0.91
C ARG A 272 -6.36 25.93 0.65
N GLU A 273 -6.17 26.76 1.69
CA GLU A 273 -6.19 28.22 1.55
C GLU A 273 -5.05 28.74 0.67
N ARG A 274 -3.82 28.25 0.89
CA ARG A 274 -2.63 28.78 0.23
C ARG A 274 -2.40 28.19 -1.16
N ALA A 275 -2.68 26.92 -1.35
CA ALA A 275 -2.41 26.21 -2.59
C ALA A 275 -3.61 26.18 -3.55
N GLY A 276 -4.85 26.35 -3.05
CA GLY A 276 -6.06 26.29 -3.89
C GLY A 276 -6.16 24.98 -4.65
N GLU A 277 -6.21 25.06 -5.97
CA GLU A 277 -6.32 23.91 -6.87
C GLU A 277 -5.10 22.97 -6.88
N LEU A 278 -3.97 23.41 -6.32
CA LEU A 278 -2.79 22.57 -6.17
C LEU A 278 -2.89 21.61 -4.99
N TYR A 279 -3.85 21.80 -4.08
CA TYR A 279 -4.19 20.83 -3.04
C TYR A 279 -5.09 19.75 -3.63
N CYS A 280 -4.65 18.50 -3.51
CA CYS A 280 -5.38 17.33 -3.98
C CYS A 280 -5.80 16.46 -2.79
N GLN A 281 -6.97 15.86 -2.92
CA GLN A 281 -7.48 14.87 -1.98
C GLN A 281 -8.19 13.76 -2.75
N ASP A 282 -7.56 12.59 -2.81
CA ASP A 282 -8.05 11.45 -3.58
C ASP A 282 -8.51 10.32 -2.66
N PRO A 283 -9.51 9.54 -3.05
CA PRO A 283 -9.85 8.29 -2.37
C PRO A 283 -8.63 7.37 -2.30
N TYR A 284 -8.47 6.65 -1.17
CA TYR A 284 -7.40 5.69 -0.99
C TYR A 284 -7.95 4.36 -0.50
N TYR A 285 -7.50 3.27 -1.10
CA TYR A 285 -7.96 1.93 -0.76
C TYR A 285 -7.31 1.45 0.53
N CYS A 286 -7.63 2.16 1.62
CA CYS A 286 -7.03 1.98 2.93
C CYS A 286 -8.05 2.14 4.05
N ALA A 287 -8.16 1.13 4.90
CA ALA A 287 -8.96 1.12 6.12
C ALA A 287 -8.11 1.44 7.35
N ILE A 288 -8.62 2.30 8.22
CA ILE A 288 -8.07 2.59 9.54
C ILE A 288 -9.02 1.99 10.57
N PHE A 289 -8.48 1.21 11.51
CA PHE A 289 -9.30 0.41 12.41
C PHE A 289 -8.55 0.05 13.70
N TYR A 290 -9.27 -0.43 14.69
CA TYR A 290 -8.70 -1.08 15.86
C TYR A 290 -8.84 -2.60 15.74
N ARG A 291 -7.77 -3.34 16.03
CA ARG A 291 -7.81 -4.79 16.30
C ARG A 291 -8.13 -5.02 17.77
N LEU A 292 -9.01 -5.97 18.04
CA LEU A 292 -9.36 -6.40 19.39
C LEU A 292 -8.75 -7.77 19.65
N ASN A 293 -8.10 -7.96 20.79
CA ASN A 293 -7.64 -9.28 21.20
C ASN A 293 -8.82 -10.05 21.77
N THR A 294 -9.47 -10.88 20.95
CA THR A 294 -10.68 -11.61 21.30
C THR A 294 -10.44 -12.81 22.21
N THR A 295 -9.19 -13.10 22.57
CA THR A 295 -8.83 -14.23 23.43
C THR A 295 -8.84 -13.89 24.90
N ARG A 296 -9.09 -12.63 25.27
CA ARG A 296 -9.00 -12.12 26.65
C ARG A 296 -10.29 -11.40 27.08
N PRO A 297 -10.74 -11.63 28.35
CA PRO A 297 -11.77 -10.77 28.91
C PRO A 297 -11.32 -9.30 29.01
N PRO A 298 -12.24 -8.33 28.79
CA PRO A 298 -13.64 -8.51 28.46
C PRO A 298 -13.89 -8.57 26.95
N LEU A 299 -12.84 -8.54 26.11
CA LEU A 299 -12.94 -8.48 24.65
C LEU A 299 -13.31 -9.83 24.01
N ASP A 300 -13.30 -10.93 24.75
CA ASP A 300 -13.87 -12.22 24.35
C ASP A 300 -15.41 -12.18 24.24
N ASN A 301 -16.06 -11.22 24.95
CA ASN A 301 -17.50 -11.04 24.90
C ASN A 301 -17.92 -10.16 23.70
N PRO A 302 -18.71 -10.68 22.74
CA PRO A 302 -19.15 -9.91 21.58
C PRO A 302 -20.03 -8.70 21.92
N LEU A 303 -20.77 -8.72 23.06
CA LEU A 303 -21.57 -7.58 23.51
C LEU A 303 -20.66 -6.39 23.89
N VAL A 304 -19.53 -6.67 24.53
CA VAL A 304 -18.52 -5.65 24.85
C VAL A 304 -17.94 -5.05 23.58
N ARG A 305 -17.50 -5.89 22.64
CA ARG A 305 -16.95 -5.41 21.37
C ARG A 305 -17.95 -4.54 20.61
N ARG A 306 -19.23 -4.95 20.60
CA ARG A 306 -20.30 -4.17 19.96
C ARG A 306 -20.56 -2.84 20.67
N ALA A 307 -20.53 -2.82 22.00
CA ALA A 307 -20.67 -1.58 22.77
C ALA A 307 -19.54 -0.60 22.47
N LEU A 308 -18.28 -1.06 22.44
CA LEU A 308 -17.13 -0.24 22.08
C LEU A 308 -17.23 0.32 20.65
N TYR A 309 -17.65 -0.50 19.69
CA TYR A 309 -17.84 -0.09 18.30
C TYR A 309 -18.90 1.01 18.13
N LEU A 310 -20.07 0.86 18.82
CA LEU A 310 -21.19 1.80 18.71
C LEU A 310 -20.93 3.14 19.41
N ALA A 311 -20.09 3.15 20.46
CA ALA A 311 -19.78 4.34 21.23
C ALA A 311 -18.75 5.27 20.56
N ILE A 312 -18.32 4.97 19.33
CA ILE A 312 -17.38 5.81 18.56
C ILE A 312 -18.16 6.69 17.59
N ASP A 313 -18.03 8.01 17.77
CA ASP A 313 -18.46 9.02 16.80
C ASP A 313 -17.40 9.17 15.69
N ARG A 314 -17.68 8.51 14.57
CA ARG A 314 -16.77 8.48 13.42
C ARG A 314 -16.74 9.79 12.66
N ASP A 315 -17.82 10.55 12.69
CA ASP A 315 -17.90 11.87 12.04
C ASP A 315 -16.95 12.85 12.74
N SER A 316 -16.96 12.89 14.09
CA SER A 316 -15.99 13.67 14.85
C SER A 316 -14.54 13.22 14.61
N LEU A 317 -14.28 11.90 14.53
CA LEU A 317 -12.93 11.42 14.21
C LEU A 317 -12.46 11.94 12.84
N VAL A 318 -13.33 11.88 11.83
CA VAL A 318 -12.97 12.34 10.47
C VAL A 318 -12.84 13.86 10.41
N ASN A 319 -13.75 14.61 11.02
CA ASN A 319 -13.77 16.07 10.91
C ASN A 319 -12.74 16.74 11.81
N ASP A 320 -12.59 16.28 13.07
CA ASP A 320 -11.80 16.97 14.08
C ASP A 320 -10.38 16.43 14.22
N VAL A 321 -10.16 15.11 14.02
CA VAL A 321 -8.84 14.49 14.14
C VAL A 321 -8.11 14.50 12.81
N VAL A 322 -8.68 13.89 11.75
CA VAL A 322 -8.01 13.81 10.45
C VAL A 322 -8.38 14.95 9.50
N ARG A 323 -9.16 15.94 9.96
CA ARG A 323 -9.46 17.19 9.23
C ARG A 323 -10.06 16.95 7.84
N GLY A 324 -10.92 15.95 7.71
CA GLY A 324 -11.57 15.57 6.46
C GLY A 324 -10.71 14.71 5.53
N ALA A 325 -9.55 14.22 5.98
CA ALA A 325 -8.69 13.31 5.20
C ALA A 325 -9.18 11.84 5.24
N GLY A 326 -10.47 11.63 5.13
CA GLY A 326 -11.08 10.32 5.12
C GLY A 326 -12.59 10.37 5.08
N THR A 327 -13.21 9.19 5.14
CA THR A 327 -14.67 9.00 5.21
C THR A 327 -15.00 8.05 6.35
N PRO A 328 -16.02 8.33 7.21
CA PRO A 328 -16.44 7.44 8.29
C PRO A 328 -16.69 6.02 7.79
N ALA A 329 -16.15 4.99 8.48
CA ALA A 329 -16.28 3.60 8.08
C ALA A 329 -17.10 2.79 9.08
N TYR A 330 -18.22 2.25 8.61
CA TYR A 330 -19.05 1.28 9.33
C TYR A 330 -18.82 -0.15 8.85
N THR A 331 -18.12 -0.32 7.73
CA THR A 331 -17.63 -1.60 7.19
C THR A 331 -16.11 -1.57 7.09
N PHE A 332 -15.50 -2.73 6.87
CA PHE A 332 -14.04 -2.85 6.89
C PHE A 332 -13.43 -2.51 5.52
N THR A 333 -13.92 -3.14 4.45
CA THR A 333 -13.42 -2.92 3.09
C THR A 333 -13.77 -1.51 2.62
N PRO A 334 -12.81 -0.72 2.10
CA PRO A 334 -13.10 0.58 1.51
C PRO A 334 -13.95 0.46 0.24
N PRO A 335 -14.73 1.50 -0.12
CA PRO A 335 -15.49 1.52 -1.37
C PRO A 335 -14.56 1.53 -2.59
N GLY A 336 -14.96 0.84 -3.64
CA GLY A 336 -14.20 0.74 -4.89
C GLY A 336 -14.14 -0.69 -5.42
N ALA A 337 -13.36 -0.90 -6.47
CA ALA A 337 -13.14 -2.22 -7.09
C ALA A 337 -14.41 -2.97 -7.53
N GLY A 338 -15.53 -2.26 -7.73
CA GLY A 338 -16.82 -2.90 -8.05
C GLY A 338 -17.48 -3.64 -6.88
N TYR A 339 -16.95 -3.49 -5.66
CA TYR A 339 -17.45 -4.20 -4.49
C TYR A 339 -18.65 -3.51 -3.85
N THR A 340 -19.74 -4.27 -3.65
CA THR A 340 -20.89 -3.81 -2.89
C THR A 340 -20.65 -4.02 -1.40
N LEU A 341 -20.55 -2.93 -0.66
CA LEU A 341 -20.29 -2.98 0.78
C LEU A 341 -21.47 -3.61 1.54
N PRO A 342 -21.21 -4.39 2.61
CA PRO A 342 -22.24 -4.75 3.57
C PRO A 342 -22.98 -3.51 4.09
N GLN A 343 -24.25 -3.66 4.41
CA GLN A 343 -25.09 -2.58 4.94
C GLN A 343 -25.44 -2.87 6.42
N PRO A 344 -24.53 -2.60 7.37
CA PRO A 344 -24.81 -2.83 8.77
C PRO A 344 -25.94 -1.88 9.24
N ALA A 345 -26.90 -2.41 9.96
CA ALA A 345 -28.04 -1.63 10.47
C ALA A 345 -27.58 -0.42 11.32
N ASP A 346 -26.44 -0.53 11.97
CA ASP A 346 -25.88 0.52 12.83
C ASP A 346 -25.46 1.78 12.07
N ALA A 347 -25.15 1.65 10.77
CA ALA A 347 -24.78 2.80 9.93
C ALA A 347 -25.97 3.77 9.73
N THR A 348 -27.20 3.30 9.91
CA THR A 348 -28.41 4.11 9.74
C THR A 348 -28.91 4.74 11.05
N LEU A 349 -28.34 4.37 12.19
CA LEU A 349 -28.71 4.89 13.49
C LEU A 349 -28.17 6.32 13.69
N THR A 350 -28.92 7.14 14.42
CA THR A 350 -28.42 8.42 14.91
C THR A 350 -27.35 8.19 15.99
N GLU A 351 -26.53 9.18 16.26
CA GLU A 351 -25.51 9.14 17.33
C GLU A 351 -26.15 8.74 18.68
N GLN A 352 -27.24 9.42 19.06
CA GLN A 352 -27.96 9.10 20.31
C GLN A 352 -28.45 7.65 20.37
N GLN A 353 -28.93 7.10 19.27
CA GLN A 353 -29.38 5.71 19.19
C GLN A 353 -28.19 4.75 19.36
N ARG A 354 -27.07 5.04 18.71
CA ARG A 354 -25.82 4.25 18.86
C ARG A 354 -25.32 4.30 20.30
N GLU A 355 -25.23 5.48 20.90
CA GLU A 355 -24.80 5.63 22.30
C GLU A 355 -25.70 4.89 23.28
N GLN A 356 -27.05 4.98 23.11
CA GLN A 356 -27.98 4.29 23.98
C GLN A 356 -27.83 2.78 23.84
N MET A 357 -27.76 2.26 22.62
CA MET A 357 -27.53 0.83 22.36
C MET A 357 -26.18 0.37 22.94
N ALA A 358 -25.14 1.17 22.84
CA ALA A 358 -23.83 0.87 23.41
C ALA A 358 -23.90 0.71 24.93
N ARG A 359 -24.60 1.62 25.63
CA ARG A 359 -24.83 1.53 27.07
C ARG A 359 -25.62 0.27 27.48
N ASP A 360 -26.67 -0.04 26.73
CA ASP A 360 -27.53 -1.19 26.98
C ASP A 360 -26.77 -2.51 26.80
N LEU A 361 -25.96 -2.62 25.73
CA LEU A 361 -25.11 -3.80 25.48
C LEU A 361 -24.03 -3.98 26.54
N LEU A 362 -23.39 -2.89 26.97
CA LEU A 362 -22.41 -2.96 28.06
C LEU A 362 -23.03 -3.37 29.40
N ALA A 363 -24.23 -2.88 29.68
CA ALA A 363 -24.98 -3.30 30.86
C ALA A 363 -25.39 -4.80 30.82
N GLN A 364 -25.83 -5.29 29.63
CA GLN A 364 -26.11 -6.72 29.42
C GLN A 364 -24.85 -7.59 29.55
N ALA A 365 -23.69 -7.05 29.21
CA ALA A 365 -22.40 -7.72 29.42
C ALA A 365 -21.94 -7.75 30.86
N GLY A 366 -22.71 -7.14 31.79
CA GLY A 366 -22.42 -7.14 33.24
C GLY A 366 -21.75 -5.88 33.77
N TYR A 367 -21.60 -4.83 32.94
CA TYR A 367 -20.90 -3.59 33.29
C TYR A 367 -21.80 -2.33 33.15
N PRO A 368 -22.91 -2.23 33.91
CA PRO A 368 -23.82 -1.11 33.78
C PRO A 368 -23.12 0.21 34.15
N GLY A 369 -23.11 1.18 33.20
CA GLY A 369 -22.42 2.46 33.35
C GLY A 369 -20.91 2.31 33.60
N GLY A 370 -20.28 1.28 33.04
CA GLY A 370 -18.85 0.99 33.17
C GLY A 370 -18.44 0.41 34.52
N LYS A 371 -19.38 0.19 35.45
CA LYS A 371 -19.07 -0.26 36.81
C LYS A 371 -18.44 -1.66 36.79
N GLY A 372 -17.22 -1.77 37.33
CA GLY A 372 -16.48 -3.03 37.40
C GLY A 372 -15.81 -3.44 36.05
N PHE A 373 -15.87 -2.59 35.04
CA PHE A 373 -15.17 -2.84 33.79
C PHE A 373 -13.66 -2.86 34.02
N PRO A 374 -12.93 -3.86 33.52
CA PRO A 374 -11.48 -3.92 33.69
C PRO A 374 -10.78 -2.82 32.90
N ASN A 375 -9.60 -2.41 33.37
CA ASN A 375 -8.78 -1.48 32.61
C ASN A 375 -8.32 -2.13 31.29
N LEU A 376 -8.49 -1.42 30.18
CA LEU A 376 -8.01 -1.82 28.85
C LEU A 376 -6.93 -0.86 28.38
N GLU A 377 -6.12 -1.32 27.44
CA GLU A 377 -5.06 -0.53 26.81
C GLU A 377 -5.25 -0.43 25.31
N ILE A 378 -5.18 0.79 24.76
CA ILE A 378 -5.01 1.02 23.31
C ILE A 378 -3.51 1.13 23.01
N MET A 379 -2.96 0.14 22.33
CA MET A 379 -1.61 0.18 21.79
C MET A 379 -1.57 0.94 20.47
N THR A 380 -0.74 1.98 20.39
CA THR A 380 -0.54 2.80 19.19
C THR A 380 0.95 2.89 18.83
N THR A 381 1.26 3.37 17.63
CA THR A 381 2.62 3.78 17.27
C THR A 381 2.90 5.20 17.78
N SER A 382 4.15 5.64 17.73
CA SER A 382 4.57 6.98 18.14
C SER A 382 4.15 8.11 17.18
N ARG A 383 3.27 7.84 16.21
CA ARG A 383 2.75 8.87 15.27
C ARG A 383 1.69 9.72 15.94
N ASP A 384 1.83 11.05 15.85
CA ASP A 384 0.94 12.01 16.53
C ASP A 384 -0.54 11.78 16.19
N VAL A 385 -0.90 11.58 14.92
CA VAL A 385 -2.30 11.36 14.51
C VAL A 385 -2.91 10.12 15.16
N GLN A 386 -2.15 9.03 15.32
CA GLN A 386 -2.64 7.81 15.97
C GLN A 386 -2.83 8.01 17.48
N ARG A 387 -1.97 8.78 18.12
CA ARG A 387 -2.09 9.15 19.52
C ARG A 387 -3.34 10.01 19.76
N VAL A 388 -3.52 11.08 18.97
CA VAL A 388 -4.71 11.95 19.07
C VAL A 388 -5.99 11.15 18.80
N MET A 389 -5.97 10.23 17.84
CA MET A 389 -7.09 9.33 17.57
C MET A 389 -7.44 8.47 18.80
N ALA A 390 -6.42 7.89 19.44
CA ALA A 390 -6.64 7.07 20.64
C ALA A 390 -7.16 7.89 21.82
N GLU A 391 -6.63 9.11 22.06
CA GLU A 391 -7.09 10.06 23.08
C GLU A 391 -8.55 10.46 22.85
N THR A 392 -8.93 10.69 21.58
CA THR A 392 -10.31 11.04 21.22
C THR A 392 -11.27 9.88 21.48
N VAL A 393 -10.91 8.65 21.06
CA VAL A 393 -11.73 7.45 21.29
C VAL A 393 -11.81 7.12 22.79
N GLN A 394 -10.72 7.26 23.55
CA GLN A 394 -10.71 7.13 25.01
C GLN A 394 -11.76 8.06 25.64
N SER A 395 -11.76 9.35 25.24
CA SER A 395 -12.75 10.32 25.74
C SER A 395 -14.19 9.96 25.37
N MET A 396 -14.44 9.44 24.16
CA MET A 396 -15.76 8.98 23.73
C MET A 396 -16.24 7.81 24.58
N TRP A 397 -15.39 6.81 24.84
CA TRP A 397 -15.73 5.66 25.66
C TRP A 397 -15.93 6.03 27.15
N GLU A 398 -15.12 6.94 27.67
CA GLU A 398 -15.31 7.45 29.03
C GLU A 398 -16.66 8.18 29.17
N LYS A 399 -16.96 9.09 28.26
CA LYS A 399 -18.21 9.87 28.24
C LYS A 399 -19.45 8.97 28.06
N THR A 400 -19.40 8.05 27.11
CA THR A 400 -20.59 7.27 26.70
C THR A 400 -20.79 6.04 27.56
N LEU A 401 -19.73 5.31 27.89
CA LEU A 401 -19.78 4.01 28.56
C LEU A 401 -19.34 4.06 30.02
N GLY A 402 -18.68 5.13 30.46
CA GLY A 402 -18.12 5.26 31.78
C GLY A 402 -16.93 4.34 32.05
N ILE A 403 -16.21 3.93 31.02
CA ILE A 403 -15.03 3.05 31.12
C ILE A 403 -13.74 3.85 30.95
N HIS A 404 -12.70 3.42 31.65
CA HIS A 404 -11.36 3.98 31.50
C HIS A 404 -10.49 3.07 30.64
N VAL A 405 -9.69 3.67 29.74
CA VAL A 405 -8.77 2.96 28.85
C VAL A 405 -7.43 3.69 28.87
N GLU A 406 -6.33 2.95 28.99
CA GLU A 406 -4.97 3.50 28.91
C GLU A 406 -4.46 3.55 27.47
N ILE A 407 -3.47 4.40 27.20
CA ILE A 407 -2.84 4.51 25.88
C ILE A 407 -1.37 4.20 26.01
N ARG A 408 -0.90 3.17 25.29
CA ARG A 408 0.50 2.80 25.20
C ARG A 408 1.05 3.12 23.81
N SER A 409 2.01 4.04 23.74
CA SER A 409 2.72 4.34 22.51
C SER A 409 4.00 3.51 22.40
N CYS A 410 4.17 2.84 21.26
CA CYS A 410 5.31 1.96 20.98
C CYS A 410 6.11 2.46 19.76
N GLU A 411 7.42 2.18 19.77
CA GLU A 411 8.21 2.24 18.54
C GLU A 411 7.72 1.17 17.55
N TRP A 412 7.88 1.42 16.24
CA TRP A 412 7.28 0.59 15.18
C TRP A 412 7.63 -0.90 15.26
N THR A 413 8.90 -1.24 15.50
CA THR A 413 9.36 -2.64 15.57
C THR A 413 8.75 -3.36 16.77
N ALA A 414 8.77 -2.70 17.93
CA ALA A 414 8.16 -3.21 19.15
C ALA A 414 6.64 -3.34 19.02
N TYR A 415 5.99 -2.35 18.39
CA TYR A 415 4.56 -2.38 18.07
C TYR A 415 4.21 -3.61 17.21
N LYS A 416 4.96 -3.86 16.12
CA LYS A 416 4.71 -5.00 15.24
C LYS A 416 4.92 -6.34 15.93
N ALA A 417 5.97 -6.46 16.76
CA ALA A 417 6.22 -7.66 17.54
C ALA A 417 5.08 -7.93 18.54
N ALA A 418 4.66 -6.92 19.31
CA ALA A 418 3.55 -7.05 20.26
C ALA A 418 2.23 -7.43 19.56
N GLN A 419 1.97 -6.85 18.37
CA GLN A 419 0.78 -7.19 17.59
C GLN A 419 0.81 -8.65 17.12
N GLN A 420 1.93 -9.13 16.60
CA GLN A 420 2.09 -10.51 16.14
C GLN A 420 2.00 -11.53 17.27
N ASN A 421 2.53 -11.17 18.45
CA ASN A 421 2.51 -12.03 19.64
C ASN A 421 1.20 -11.92 20.44
N MET A 422 0.22 -11.13 20.01
CA MET A 422 -1.02 -10.89 20.75
C MET A 422 -0.81 -10.27 22.14
N GLU A 423 0.23 -9.42 22.28
CA GLU A 423 0.61 -8.74 23.54
C GLU A 423 -0.05 -7.35 23.64
N TYR A 424 -1.36 -7.30 23.42
CA TYR A 424 -2.17 -6.07 23.46
C TYR A 424 -3.63 -6.43 23.78
N ASP A 425 -4.42 -5.44 24.22
CA ASP A 425 -5.87 -5.55 24.30
C ASP A 425 -6.52 -4.98 23.04
N ILE A 426 -6.22 -3.73 22.72
CA ILE A 426 -6.68 -3.02 21.52
C ILE A 426 -5.46 -2.49 20.79
N SER A 427 -5.35 -2.73 19.48
CA SER A 427 -4.23 -2.27 18.66
C SER A 427 -4.71 -1.37 17.53
N SER A 428 -4.19 -0.12 17.48
CA SER A 428 -4.43 0.80 16.36
C SER A 428 -3.79 0.25 15.09
N SER A 429 -4.56 0.13 14.00
CA SER A 429 -4.11 -0.55 12.79
C SER A 429 -4.57 0.16 11.53
N SER A 430 -3.87 -0.11 10.43
CA SER A 430 -4.28 0.25 9.10
C SER A 430 -4.01 -0.89 8.13
N TRP A 431 -4.80 -0.96 7.07
CA TRP A 431 -4.53 -1.85 5.95
C TRP A 431 -4.76 -1.11 4.64
N SER A 432 -3.75 -1.05 3.81
CA SER A 432 -3.84 -0.58 2.43
C SER A 432 -3.92 -1.80 1.52
N GLY A 433 -4.82 -1.79 0.55
CA GLY A 433 -4.96 -2.89 -0.40
C GLY A 433 -3.68 -3.11 -1.20
N ASP A 434 -3.23 -4.34 -1.29
CA ASP A 434 -2.06 -4.72 -2.10
C ASP A 434 -2.42 -4.79 -3.59
N TYR A 435 -3.69 -4.99 -3.89
CA TYR A 435 -4.26 -5.01 -5.25
C TYR A 435 -5.73 -4.56 -5.20
N LEU A 436 -6.26 -4.12 -6.34
CA LEU A 436 -7.60 -3.53 -6.41
C LEU A 436 -8.70 -4.61 -6.41
N ASP A 437 -8.89 -5.24 -5.27
CA ASP A 437 -9.87 -6.31 -5.05
C ASP A 437 -10.26 -6.39 -3.56
N PRO A 438 -11.54 -6.68 -3.22
CA PRO A 438 -11.98 -6.78 -1.83
C PRO A 438 -11.30 -7.92 -1.05
N ALA A 439 -10.81 -8.96 -1.71
CA ALA A 439 -10.14 -10.08 -1.04
C ALA A 439 -8.91 -9.64 -0.24
N THR A 440 -8.18 -8.59 -0.68
CA THR A 440 -7.03 -8.07 0.08
C THR A 440 -7.40 -7.58 1.50
N PHE A 441 -8.69 -7.27 1.74
CA PHE A 441 -9.22 -6.88 3.05
C PHE A 441 -9.90 -8.06 3.76
N VAL A 442 -10.77 -8.78 3.06
CA VAL A 442 -11.63 -9.79 3.69
C VAL A 442 -10.85 -11.05 4.09
N GLU A 443 -9.85 -11.45 3.30
CA GLU A 443 -9.03 -12.61 3.60
C GLU A 443 -8.09 -12.45 4.81
N LEU A 444 -7.87 -11.22 5.28
CA LEU A 444 -7.14 -10.96 6.51
C LEU A 444 -7.75 -11.69 7.72
N TRP A 445 -9.06 -11.91 7.69
CA TRP A 445 -9.84 -12.40 8.84
C TRP A 445 -10.05 -13.92 8.82
N ARG A 446 -9.38 -14.63 7.92
CA ARG A 446 -9.34 -16.10 7.95
C ARG A 446 -8.83 -16.60 9.29
N SER A 447 -9.46 -17.64 9.84
CA SER A 447 -9.04 -18.29 11.07
C SER A 447 -7.59 -18.78 10.98
N GLY A 448 -6.76 -18.40 11.95
CA GLY A 448 -5.34 -18.75 11.95
C GLY A 448 -4.48 -18.08 10.88
N GLY A 449 -5.03 -17.12 10.12
CA GLY A 449 -4.27 -16.35 9.13
C GLY A 449 -3.18 -15.49 9.78
N GLY A 450 -2.00 -15.39 9.16
CA GLY A 450 -0.84 -14.67 9.71
C GLY A 450 -1.07 -13.18 9.93
N ASN A 451 -2.00 -12.57 9.20
CA ASN A 451 -2.36 -11.15 9.33
C ASN A 451 -3.56 -10.91 10.25
N ASN A 452 -4.25 -11.95 10.72
CA ASN A 452 -5.43 -11.80 11.58
C ASN A 452 -5.06 -11.14 12.92
N SER A 453 -4.11 -11.71 13.65
CA SER A 453 -3.58 -11.18 14.94
C SER A 453 -4.65 -10.69 15.95
N THR A 454 -5.89 -11.24 15.90
CA THR A 454 -6.97 -10.93 16.85
C THR A 454 -7.34 -12.13 17.71
N GLY A 455 -6.86 -13.32 17.32
CA GLY A 455 -7.28 -14.60 17.92
C GLY A 455 -8.70 -15.03 17.55
N TRP A 456 -9.39 -14.22 16.74
CA TRP A 456 -10.73 -14.53 16.25
C TRP A 456 -10.68 -15.55 15.12
N GLY A 457 -11.70 -16.42 15.09
CA GLY A 457 -11.97 -17.33 14.00
C GLY A 457 -13.46 -17.66 13.95
N SER A 458 -13.99 -17.79 12.73
CA SER A 458 -15.40 -18.11 12.49
C SER A 458 -15.53 -19.12 11.37
N PRO A 459 -16.05 -20.33 11.66
CA PRO A 459 -16.30 -21.34 10.62
C PRO A 459 -17.19 -20.82 9.48
N ALA A 460 -18.14 -19.91 9.76
CA ALA A 460 -19.01 -19.31 8.75
C ALA A 460 -18.23 -18.35 7.84
N CYS A 461 -17.33 -17.54 8.39
CA CYS A 461 -16.44 -16.69 7.62
C CYS A 461 -15.49 -17.52 6.76
N ASP A 462 -14.86 -18.54 7.33
CA ASP A 462 -13.94 -19.43 6.61
C ASP A 462 -14.63 -20.19 5.48
N ALA A 463 -15.87 -20.64 5.68
CA ALA A 463 -16.68 -21.28 4.64
C ALA A 463 -16.96 -20.31 3.49
N ALA A 464 -17.37 -19.07 3.79
CA ALA A 464 -17.61 -18.04 2.77
C ALA A 464 -16.33 -17.68 2.01
N LEU A 465 -15.18 -17.58 2.70
CA LEU A 465 -13.88 -17.37 2.05
C LEU A 465 -13.49 -18.58 1.14
N ALA A 466 -13.78 -19.80 1.57
CA ALA A 466 -13.57 -21.00 0.75
C ALA A 466 -14.46 -20.99 -0.50
N GLU A 467 -15.75 -20.60 -0.37
CA GLU A 467 -16.65 -20.41 -1.50
C GLU A 467 -16.13 -19.33 -2.46
N ALA A 468 -15.65 -18.20 -1.93
CA ALA A 468 -15.06 -17.14 -2.76
C ALA A 468 -13.86 -17.65 -3.58
N ARG A 469 -13.00 -18.48 -2.98
CA ARG A 469 -11.85 -19.08 -3.69
C ARG A 469 -12.26 -20.13 -4.72
N ALA A 470 -13.37 -20.84 -4.50
CA ALA A 470 -13.89 -21.85 -5.43
C ALA A 470 -14.78 -21.26 -6.52
N ALA A 471 -15.11 -19.97 -6.44
CA ALA A 471 -16.02 -19.34 -7.38
C ALA A 471 -15.41 -19.20 -8.79
N THR A 472 -16.20 -19.55 -9.80
CA THR A 472 -15.79 -19.47 -11.21
C THR A 472 -16.27 -18.21 -11.91
N SER A 473 -17.02 -17.35 -11.21
CA SER A 473 -17.43 -16.02 -11.70
C SER A 473 -17.14 -14.94 -10.65
N GLU A 474 -16.87 -13.72 -11.13
CA GLU A 474 -16.60 -12.58 -10.27
C GLU A 474 -17.77 -12.23 -9.36
N ASP A 475 -19.01 -12.32 -9.86
CA ASP A 475 -20.22 -12.03 -9.07
C ASP A 475 -20.36 -13.01 -7.89
N ALA A 476 -20.28 -14.34 -8.16
CA ALA A 476 -20.37 -15.33 -7.10
C ALA A 476 -19.24 -15.20 -6.07
N ARG A 477 -18.05 -14.82 -6.53
CA ARG A 477 -16.89 -14.58 -5.68
C ARG A 477 -17.12 -13.36 -4.79
N THR A 478 -17.56 -12.25 -5.37
CA THR A 478 -17.83 -11.00 -4.65
C THR A 478 -18.94 -11.17 -3.62
N ASP A 479 -20.03 -11.87 -3.96
CA ASP A 479 -21.11 -12.21 -3.02
C ASP A 479 -20.59 -13.05 -1.84
N ALA A 480 -19.71 -14.00 -2.08
CA ALA A 480 -19.13 -14.82 -1.02
C ALA A 480 -18.20 -13.98 -0.10
N LEU A 481 -17.39 -13.09 -0.66
CA LEU A 481 -16.58 -12.13 0.11
C LEU A 481 -17.46 -11.20 0.95
N GLN A 482 -18.58 -10.71 0.40
CA GLN A 482 -19.53 -9.88 1.14
C GLN A 482 -20.15 -10.64 2.33
N ARG A 483 -20.49 -11.93 2.18
CA ARG A 483 -20.97 -12.76 3.30
C ARG A 483 -19.88 -12.95 4.38
N ALA A 484 -18.63 -13.16 3.97
CA ALA A 484 -17.51 -13.28 4.90
C ALA A 484 -17.31 -11.98 5.71
N GLU A 485 -17.29 -10.83 5.04
CA GLU A 485 -17.18 -9.53 5.71
C GLU A 485 -18.37 -9.24 6.62
N THR A 486 -19.58 -9.57 6.18
CA THR A 486 -20.79 -9.43 7.00
C THR A 486 -20.69 -10.23 8.29
N THR A 487 -20.23 -11.48 8.22
CA THR A 487 -20.02 -12.34 9.40
C THR A 487 -18.99 -11.72 10.35
N MET A 488 -17.86 -11.24 9.82
CA MET A 488 -16.83 -10.57 10.59
C MET A 488 -17.36 -9.31 11.29
N LEU A 489 -18.16 -8.47 10.59
CA LEU A 489 -18.77 -7.26 11.16
C LEU A 489 -19.85 -7.56 12.20
N GLN A 490 -20.50 -8.72 12.16
CA GLN A 490 -21.43 -9.15 13.20
C GLN A 490 -20.70 -9.52 14.50
N GLU A 491 -19.53 -10.11 14.41
CA GLU A 491 -18.74 -10.58 15.54
C GLU A 491 -17.67 -9.58 16.03
N LEU A 492 -17.33 -8.58 15.21
CA LEU A 492 -16.44 -7.44 15.50
C LEU A 492 -15.08 -7.83 16.15
N PRO A 493 -14.25 -8.63 15.50
CA PRO A 493 -12.86 -8.77 15.95
C PRO A 493 -12.05 -7.48 15.72
N VAL A 494 -12.61 -6.56 14.92
CA VAL A 494 -12.05 -5.25 14.62
C VAL A 494 -13.13 -4.16 14.69
N ILE A 495 -12.69 -2.94 14.94
CA ILE A 495 -13.55 -1.75 14.90
C ILE A 495 -13.08 -0.88 13.74
N PRO A 496 -13.77 -0.85 12.58
CA PRO A 496 -13.51 0.13 11.53
C PRO A 496 -13.75 1.55 12.04
N LEU A 497 -12.84 2.47 11.72
CA LEU A 497 -12.91 3.87 12.13
C LEU A 497 -13.23 4.76 10.94
N TYR A 498 -12.36 4.75 9.92
CA TYR A 498 -12.57 5.50 8.70
C TYR A 498 -11.77 4.91 7.54
N TRP A 499 -12.20 5.20 6.31
CA TRP A 499 -11.40 4.96 5.12
C TRP A 499 -10.56 6.21 4.82
N SER A 500 -9.28 6.01 4.63
CA SER A 500 -8.33 7.09 4.44
C SER A 500 -8.43 7.72 3.06
N SER A 501 -8.06 9.00 2.95
CA SER A 501 -7.81 9.68 1.68
C SER A 501 -6.33 10.01 1.54
N ARG A 502 -5.85 10.08 0.32
CA ARG A 502 -4.53 10.66 0.01
C ARG A 502 -4.67 12.18 -0.07
N THR A 503 -3.91 12.89 0.74
CA THR A 503 -3.88 14.37 0.73
C THR A 503 -2.47 14.80 0.35
N TYR A 504 -2.34 15.57 -0.74
CA TYR A 504 -1.03 15.98 -1.25
C TYR A 504 -1.11 17.32 -1.99
N LEU A 505 0.06 17.89 -2.27
CA LEU A 505 0.20 19.07 -3.10
C LEU A 505 0.83 18.67 -4.43
N LYS A 506 0.27 19.20 -5.53
CA LYS A 506 0.75 18.94 -6.90
C LYS A 506 0.92 20.26 -7.64
N SER A 507 2.10 20.48 -8.23
CA SER A 507 2.36 21.64 -9.07
C SER A 507 1.47 21.63 -10.33
N ALA A 508 1.05 22.81 -10.76
CA ALA A 508 0.32 23.00 -12.02
C ALA A 508 1.14 22.55 -13.27
N ASP A 509 2.47 22.51 -13.15
CA ASP A 509 3.36 22.06 -14.21
C ASP A 509 3.32 20.54 -14.43
N VAL A 510 2.66 19.78 -13.52
CA VAL A 510 2.55 18.31 -13.60
C VAL A 510 1.22 17.90 -14.20
N ARG A 511 1.27 17.09 -15.26
CA ARG A 511 0.12 16.46 -15.93
C ARG A 511 0.25 14.94 -15.90
N GLY A 512 -0.87 14.21 -16.09
CA GLY A 512 -0.86 12.75 -16.11
C GLY A 512 -0.78 12.10 -14.72
N TRP A 513 -0.90 12.90 -13.65
CA TRP A 513 -1.00 12.40 -12.27
C TRP A 513 -2.47 12.41 -11.86
N GLU A 514 -3.17 11.35 -12.22
CA GLU A 514 -4.60 11.22 -11.97
C GLU A 514 -4.88 10.48 -10.65
N PRO A 515 -6.03 10.71 -9.98
CA PRO A 515 -6.43 10.00 -8.77
C PRO A 515 -6.42 8.47 -8.93
N ARG A 516 -5.86 7.77 -7.94
CA ARG A 516 -5.73 6.32 -7.93
C ARG A 516 -6.03 5.74 -6.56
N LEU A 517 -6.88 4.69 -6.53
CA LEU A 517 -7.25 4.02 -5.27
C LEU A 517 -6.05 3.36 -4.57
N LEU A 518 -5.09 2.83 -5.32
CA LEU A 518 -3.87 2.21 -4.77
C LEU A 518 -2.68 3.19 -4.67
N ASP A 519 -2.85 4.46 -5.09
CA ASP A 519 -1.76 5.45 -5.18
C ASP A 519 -0.60 4.98 -6.10
N ASP A 520 -0.94 4.16 -7.09
CA ASP A 520 -0.06 3.50 -8.06
C ASP A 520 -0.03 4.25 -9.40
N HIS A 521 0.48 5.48 -9.38
CA HIS A 521 0.48 6.35 -10.56
C HIS A 521 1.40 5.82 -11.67
N PRO A 522 0.92 5.80 -12.94
CA PRO A 522 1.75 5.42 -14.09
C PRO A 522 2.78 6.53 -14.37
N LEU A 523 3.96 6.38 -13.77
CA LEU A 523 5.00 7.41 -13.78
C LEU A 523 5.52 7.73 -15.18
N ASP A 524 5.41 6.79 -16.14
CA ASP A 524 5.74 6.96 -17.56
C ASP A 524 4.77 7.91 -18.29
N ALA A 525 3.53 8.03 -17.82
CA ALA A 525 2.53 8.96 -18.35
C ALA A 525 2.63 10.38 -17.76
N VAL A 526 3.41 10.57 -16.69
CA VAL A 526 3.55 11.88 -16.05
C VAL A 526 4.40 12.82 -16.88
N GLU A 527 3.87 14.01 -17.18
CA GLU A 527 4.59 15.09 -17.85
C GLU A 527 4.92 16.20 -16.85
N VAL A 528 6.08 16.83 -17.04
CA VAL A 528 6.46 18.05 -16.33
C VAL A 528 6.97 19.10 -17.30
N GLY A 529 6.51 20.34 -17.14
CA GLY A 529 6.95 21.48 -17.95
C GLY A 529 5.89 22.55 -18.06
N ARG A 530 6.33 23.79 -18.27
CA ARG A 530 5.41 24.92 -18.48
C ARG A 530 4.63 24.71 -19.78
N GLN A 531 3.31 24.94 -19.75
CA GLN A 531 2.57 25.11 -20.97
C GLN A 531 3.18 26.31 -21.74
N PRO A 532 3.34 26.21 -23.07
CA PRO A 532 3.47 27.43 -23.85
C PRO A 532 2.25 28.30 -23.51
N GLN A 533 2.49 29.50 -23.00
CA GLN A 533 1.39 30.44 -22.78
C GLN A 533 0.67 30.64 -24.13
N PRO A 534 -0.67 30.63 -24.16
CA PRO A 534 -1.45 30.79 -25.39
C PRO A 534 -1.17 32.14 -26.07
#